data_6d0b12d0fd284da8a97a8ce43a11ba5b
#
_entry.id   6d0b12d0fd284da8a97a8ce43a11ba5b
#
_cell.length_a   1.000
_cell.length_b   1.000
_cell.length_c   1.000
_cell.angle_alpha   90.00
_cell.angle_beta   90.00
_cell.angle_gamma   90.00
#
_symmetry.space_group_name_H-M   'P 1'
#
loop_
_entity.id
_entity.type
_entity.pdbx_description
1 polymer ?
#
loop_
_entity_poly.entity_id
_entity_poly.type
_entity_poly.pdbx_seq_one_letter_code
_entity_poly.pdbx_strand_id
1 'polypeptide(L)'
;MEAIMKDTYISEAVKYIGADDTTLDLFESQYQIPNGVSYNSYVILDEKVAVMDTIDERKTDANLENVLNGRTVDYLVISHLEPDHAANIKRAADKFPQAQLVLSAKAKAMLPQFFDIAHLEERCLVVKEGDTLELGTHKLHYVMAPMVHWPEVMV
;
A
#
# COMPACT_ATOMS: atom_id res chain seq x y z
N MET A 1 9.45 -12.46 22.98
CA MET A 1 8.09 -12.06 23.37
C MET A 1 7.44 -11.53 22.11
N GLU A 2 6.67 -12.39 21.41
CA GLU A 2 5.92 -11.98 20.22
C GLU A 2 4.94 -10.89 20.64
N ALA A 3 5.09 -9.71 20.03
CA ALA A 3 4.07 -8.70 20.14
C ALA A 3 2.77 -9.28 19.57
N ILE A 4 1.79 -9.49 20.40
CA ILE A 4 0.44 -9.82 19.98
C ILE A 4 -0.01 -8.64 19.12
N MET A 5 0.03 -8.83 17.79
CA MET A 5 -0.49 -7.83 16.87
C MET A 5 -2.00 -7.71 17.19
N LYS A 6 -2.36 -6.56 17.72
CA LYS A 6 -3.74 -6.20 17.93
C LYS A 6 -4.39 -6.16 16.55
N ASP A 7 -5.36 -7.04 16.31
CA ASP A 7 -6.24 -6.93 15.14
C ASP A 7 -6.94 -5.57 15.22
N THR A 8 -6.35 -4.58 14.55
CA THR A 8 -6.90 -3.24 14.55
C THR A 8 -7.95 -3.17 13.44
N TYR A 9 -9.18 -3.46 13.81
CA TYR A 9 -10.33 -3.30 12.93
C TYR A 9 -10.67 -1.81 12.81
N ILE A 10 -10.58 -1.30 11.57
CA ILE A 10 -11.13 0.03 11.27
C ILE A 10 -12.63 -0.10 11.06
N SER A 11 -13.04 -1.13 10.31
CA SER A 11 -14.43 -1.55 10.13
C SER A 11 -14.48 -3.05 9.90
N GLU A 12 -15.68 -3.59 9.66
CA GLU A 12 -15.83 -5.01 9.32
C GLU A 12 -15.04 -5.40 8.07
N ALA A 13 -15.00 -4.54 7.06
CA ALA A 13 -14.30 -4.80 5.81
C ALA A 13 -12.86 -4.26 5.79
N VAL A 14 -12.54 -3.19 6.54
CA VAL A 14 -11.23 -2.52 6.50
C VAL A 14 -10.38 -2.95 7.67
N LYS A 15 -9.23 -3.56 7.38
CA LYS A 15 -8.27 -4.06 8.37
C LYS A 15 -6.95 -3.32 8.25
N TYR A 16 -6.36 -2.96 9.37
CA TYR A 16 -5.00 -2.43 9.43
C TYR A 16 -3.98 -3.58 9.32
N ILE A 17 -3.06 -3.45 8.40
CA ILE A 17 -1.97 -4.40 8.14
C ILE A 17 -0.58 -3.75 8.19
N GLY A 18 -0.50 -2.53 8.69
CA GLY A 18 0.75 -1.80 8.88
C GLY A 18 1.61 -2.35 10.02
N ALA A 19 2.67 -1.64 10.35
CA ALA A 19 3.61 -2.03 11.40
C ALA A 19 4.16 -0.82 12.14
N ASP A 20 4.44 -0.99 13.43
CA ASP A 20 5.18 -0.02 14.22
C ASP A 20 6.67 -0.37 14.22
N ASP A 21 7.52 0.64 14.05
CA ASP A 21 8.97 0.52 14.17
C ASP A 21 9.50 1.44 15.27
N THR A 22 9.82 0.86 16.41
CA THR A 22 10.41 1.55 17.56
C THR A 22 11.92 1.37 17.64
N THR A 23 12.53 0.80 16.60
CA THR A 23 13.97 0.51 16.57
C THR A 23 14.78 1.56 15.82
N LEU A 24 14.09 2.48 15.14
CA LEU A 24 14.72 3.59 14.43
C LEU A 24 14.87 4.80 15.31
N ASP A 25 16.05 5.41 15.26
CA ASP A 25 16.32 6.70 15.91
C ASP A 25 16.03 7.88 14.98
N LEU A 26 16.19 7.65 13.66
CA LEU A 26 16.01 8.66 12.63
C LEU A 26 15.13 8.14 11.49
N PHE A 27 14.07 8.85 11.16
CA PHE A 27 13.30 8.64 9.95
C PHE A 27 13.99 9.38 8.77
N GLU A 28 14.12 8.71 7.63
CA GLU A 28 14.84 9.19 6.44
C GLU A 28 16.27 9.73 6.73
N SER A 29 16.92 9.19 7.77
CA SER A 29 18.26 9.58 8.19
C SER A 29 18.40 11.05 8.65
N GLN A 30 17.31 11.76 8.86
CA GLN A 30 17.32 13.17 9.21
C GLN A 30 16.32 13.60 10.30
N TYR A 31 15.20 12.93 10.43
CA TYR A 31 14.17 13.29 11.41
C TYR A 31 14.28 12.45 12.66
N GLN A 32 14.48 13.07 13.80
CA GLN A 32 14.51 12.37 15.08
C GLN A 32 13.11 11.86 15.44
N ILE A 33 13.00 10.56 15.71
CA ILE A 33 11.75 9.89 16.06
C ILE A 33 11.88 9.12 17.38
N PRO A 34 11.93 9.82 18.53
CA PRO A 34 12.24 9.21 19.83
C PRO A 34 11.24 8.12 20.25
N ASN A 35 10.06 8.10 19.67
CA ASN A 35 9.02 7.10 19.94
C ASN A 35 8.82 6.09 18.78
N GLY A 36 9.69 6.12 17.76
CA GLY A 36 9.55 5.31 16.57
C GLY A 36 8.58 5.90 15.54
N VAL A 37 8.21 5.08 14.55
CA VAL A 37 7.33 5.43 13.44
C VAL A 37 6.32 4.31 13.18
N SER A 38 5.12 4.66 12.75
CA SER A 38 4.12 3.69 12.27
C SER A 38 4.05 3.75 10.75
N TYR A 39 4.18 2.60 10.10
CA TYR A 39 3.94 2.44 8.68
C TYR A 39 2.50 1.98 8.46
N ASN A 40 1.74 2.75 7.71
CA ASN A 40 0.31 2.52 7.55
C ASN A 40 0.00 1.83 6.23
N SER A 41 -0.59 0.66 6.33
CA SER A 41 -1.15 -0.09 5.22
C SER A 41 -2.46 -0.72 5.66
N TYR A 42 -3.39 -0.86 4.73
CA TYR A 42 -4.72 -1.39 4.99
C TYR A 42 -5.12 -2.39 3.93
N VAL A 43 -6.00 -3.30 4.28
CA VAL A 43 -6.68 -4.17 3.32
C VAL A 43 -8.19 -3.98 3.44
N ILE A 44 -8.85 -3.90 2.29
CA ILE A 44 -10.30 -3.86 2.19
C ILE A 44 -10.76 -5.21 1.67
N LEU A 45 -11.54 -5.92 2.48
CA LEU A 45 -12.09 -7.24 2.20
C LEU A 45 -13.55 -7.09 1.75
N ASP A 46 -13.77 -7.07 0.45
CA ASP A 46 -15.09 -7.01 -0.16
C ASP A 46 -15.21 -8.12 -1.22
N GLU A 47 -16.11 -8.02 -2.19
CA GLU A 47 -16.14 -8.95 -3.35
C GLU A 47 -14.76 -8.98 -4.03
N LYS A 48 -14.17 -7.79 -4.22
CA LYS A 48 -12.77 -7.59 -4.60
C LYS A 48 -11.94 -7.18 -3.40
N VAL A 49 -10.72 -7.66 -3.35
CA VAL A 49 -9.76 -7.34 -2.29
C VAL A 49 -8.79 -6.28 -2.77
N ALA A 50 -8.71 -5.17 -2.04
CA ALA A 50 -7.75 -4.10 -2.29
C ALA A 50 -6.78 -3.95 -1.12
N VAL A 51 -5.48 -3.93 -1.40
CA VAL A 51 -4.42 -3.53 -0.47
C VAL A 51 -4.08 -2.08 -0.74
N MET A 52 -4.11 -1.25 0.31
CA MET A 52 -3.86 0.20 0.27
C MET A 52 -2.45 0.46 0.75
N ASP A 53 -1.55 0.78 -0.18
CA ASP A 53 -0.11 0.94 0.03
C ASP A 53 0.60 -0.32 0.57
N THR A 54 1.91 -0.23 0.66
CA THR A 54 2.76 -1.18 1.36
C THR A 54 3.44 -0.48 2.55
N ILE A 55 4.52 -1.02 3.04
CA ILE A 55 5.27 -0.47 4.17
C ILE A 55 6.78 -0.52 3.89
N ASP A 56 7.59 0.03 4.78
CA ASP A 56 9.05 0.01 4.70
C ASP A 56 9.61 -1.42 4.60
N GLU A 57 10.71 -1.59 3.87
CA GLU A 57 11.32 -2.91 3.60
C GLU A 57 11.80 -3.65 4.85
N ARG A 58 12.10 -2.93 5.93
CA ARG A 58 12.54 -3.50 7.22
C ARG A 58 11.42 -4.20 7.97
N LYS A 59 10.19 -3.96 7.57
CA LYS A 59 9.00 -4.62 8.09
C LYS A 59 8.36 -5.44 6.97
N THR A 60 7.71 -6.50 7.33
CA THR A 60 6.99 -7.35 6.38
C THR A 60 5.51 -7.37 6.74
N ASP A 61 4.67 -7.50 5.72
CA ASP A 61 3.23 -7.65 5.88
C ASP A 61 2.87 -9.01 6.50
N ALA A 62 3.49 -9.34 7.65
CA ALA A 62 3.29 -10.64 8.29
C ALA A 62 1.82 -10.92 8.62
N ASN A 63 1.04 -9.86 8.78
CA ASN A 63 -0.39 -9.97 9.07
C ASN A 63 -1.27 -10.08 7.82
N LEU A 64 -0.80 -9.70 6.65
CA LEU A 64 -1.59 -9.69 5.44
C LEU A 64 -2.17 -11.08 5.11
N GLU A 65 -1.36 -12.13 5.21
CA GLU A 65 -1.82 -13.50 4.94
C GLU A 65 -2.91 -13.97 5.90
N ASN A 66 -2.74 -13.66 7.19
CA ASN A 66 -3.73 -14.01 8.19
C ASN A 66 -5.07 -13.30 7.92
N VAL A 67 -5.00 -12.01 7.57
CA VAL A 67 -6.19 -11.21 7.27
C VAL A 67 -6.86 -11.66 5.97
N LEU A 68 -6.07 -12.01 4.94
CA LEU A 68 -6.60 -12.53 3.67
C LEU A 68 -7.30 -13.88 3.83
N ASN A 69 -6.85 -14.70 4.79
CA ASN A 69 -7.44 -16.02 5.07
C ASN A 69 -7.68 -16.86 3.81
N GLY A 70 -6.66 -16.94 2.95
CA GLY A 70 -6.68 -17.69 1.69
C GLY A 70 -7.30 -16.95 0.50
N ARG A 71 -7.79 -15.72 0.67
CA ARG A 71 -8.23 -14.88 -0.44
C ARG A 71 -7.02 -14.31 -1.17
N THR A 72 -7.17 -14.04 -2.46
CA THR A 72 -6.17 -13.33 -3.25
C THR A 72 -6.42 -11.83 -3.26
N VAL A 73 -5.40 -11.05 -3.64
CA VAL A 73 -5.50 -9.60 -3.82
C VAL A 73 -5.86 -9.31 -5.28
N ASP A 74 -6.92 -8.52 -5.50
CA ASP A 74 -7.33 -8.07 -6.83
C ASP A 74 -6.64 -6.74 -7.21
N TYR A 75 -6.45 -5.86 -6.23
CA TYR A 75 -5.88 -4.53 -6.44
C TYR A 75 -4.81 -4.21 -5.41
N LEU A 76 -3.68 -3.72 -5.87
CA LEU A 76 -2.66 -3.05 -5.05
C LEU A 76 -2.73 -1.56 -5.37
N VAL A 77 -3.28 -0.77 -4.47
CA VAL A 77 -3.44 0.68 -4.63
C VAL A 77 -2.19 1.35 -4.11
N ILE A 78 -1.55 2.14 -4.96
CA ILE A 78 -0.28 2.82 -4.68
C ILE A 78 -0.57 4.32 -4.63
N SER A 79 -0.71 4.85 -3.41
CA SER A 79 -1.00 6.27 -3.21
C SER A 79 0.26 7.12 -3.30
N HIS A 80 1.43 6.56 -2.95
CA HIS A 80 2.68 7.26 -2.83
C HIS A 80 3.87 6.33 -3.04
N LEU A 81 4.99 6.84 -3.56
CA LEU A 81 6.20 6.05 -3.88
C LEU A 81 7.35 6.24 -2.88
N GLU A 82 7.16 6.99 -1.82
CA GLU A 82 8.14 7.08 -0.74
C GLU A 82 8.34 5.72 -0.07
N PRO A 83 9.57 5.37 0.39
CA PRO A 83 9.88 4.02 0.85
C PRO A 83 8.97 3.46 1.95
N ASP A 84 8.48 4.31 2.84
CA ASP A 84 7.55 3.91 3.92
C ASP A 84 6.16 3.46 3.42
N HIS A 85 5.81 3.80 2.16
CA HIS A 85 4.62 3.34 1.47
C HIS A 85 4.92 2.32 0.36
N ALA A 86 6.12 2.34 -0.21
CA ALA A 86 6.39 1.72 -1.50
C ALA A 86 7.41 0.58 -1.47
N ALA A 87 8.22 0.45 -0.44
CA ALA A 87 9.37 -0.45 -0.47
C ALA A 87 9.02 -1.93 -0.69
N ASN A 88 7.83 -2.35 -0.31
CA ASN A 88 7.34 -3.71 -0.53
C ASN A 88 6.47 -3.88 -1.79
N ILE A 89 6.33 -2.86 -2.66
CA ILE A 89 5.50 -2.95 -3.87
C ILE A 89 5.92 -4.13 -4.77
N LYS A 90 7.22 -4.26 -5.05
CA LYS A 90 7.71 -5.36 -5.89
C LYS A 90 7.38 -6.72 -5.27
N ARG A 91 7.62 -6.88 -3.98
CA ARG A 91 7.33 -8.13 -3.26
C ARG A 91 5.83 -8.46 -3.31
N ALA A 92 4.96 -7.48 -3.08
CA ALA A 92 3.51 -7.66 -3.18
C ALA A 92 3.08 -7.98 -4.62
N ALA A 93 3.66 -7.29 -5.61
CA ALA A 93 3.38 -7.52 -7.02
C ALA A 93 3.81 -8.92 -7.48
N ASP A 94 4.95 -9.42 -7.02
CA ASP A 94 5.43 -10.77 -7.32
C ASP A 94 4.57 -11.84 -6.63
N LYS A 95 4.14 -11.57 -5.39
CA LYS A 95 3.30 -12.48 -4.61
C LYS A 95 1.88 -12.61 -5.17
N PHE A 96 1.34 -11.52 -5.71
CA PHE A 96 0.00 -11.45 -6.30
C PHE A 96 0.08 -11.07 -7.78
N PRO A 97 0.58 -11.98 -8.66
CA PRO A 97 0.87 -11.65 -10.05
C PRO A 97 -0.37 -11.27 -10.87
N GLN A 98 -1.57 -11.64 -10.41
CA GLN A 98 -2.84 -11.28 -11.03
C GLN A 98 -3.39 -9.94 -10.56
N ALA A 99 -2.84 -9.36 -9.47
CA ALA A 99 -3.32 -8.08 -8.94
C ALA A 99 -3.02 -6.94 -9.93
N GLN A 100 -4.00 -6.06 -10.13
CA GLN A 100 -3.78 -4.81 -10.84
C GLN A 100 -3.15 -3.78 -9.90
N LEU A 101 -2.19 -3.01 -10.43
CA LEU A 101 -1.55 -1.91 -9.72
C LEU A 101 -2.33 -0.64 -10.03
N VAL A 102 -3.02 -0.11 -9.03
CA VAL A 102 -3.86 1.10 -9.18
C VAL A 102 -3.06 2.31 -8.71
N LEU A 103 -2.81 3.25 -9.61
CA LEU A 103 -1.89 4.36 -9.35
C LEU A 103 -2.17 5.54 -10.27
N SER A 104 -1.61 6.71 -9.92
CA SER A 104 -1.66 7.88 -10.79
C SER A 104 -0.79 7.70 -12.03
N ALA A 105 -1.08 8.46 -13.09
CA ALA A 105 -0.23 8.46 -14.31
C ALA A 105 1.23 8.83 -13.99
N LYS A 106 1.44 9.74 -13.05
CA LYS A 106 2.79 10.15 -12.63
C LYS A 106 3.50 9.03 -11.88
N ALA A 107 2.82 8.35 -10.96
CA ALA A 107 3.37 7.18 -10.25
C ALA A 107 3.73 6.07 -11.24
N LYS A 108 2.90 5.77 -12.22
CA LYS A 108 3.20 4.79 -13.28
C LYS A 108 4.49 5.14 -14.02
N ALA A 109 4.70 6.42 -14.35
CA ALA A 109 5.92 6.85 -15.04
C ALA A 109 7.18 6.78 -14.16
N MET A 110 7.02 6.94 -12.84
CA MET A 110 8.13 6.91 -11.88
C MET A 110 8.49 5.50 -11.43
N LEU A 111 7.52 4.61 -11.30
CA LEU A 111 7.66 3.28 -10.70
C LEU A 111 8.81 2.44 -11.30
N PRO A 112 9.05 2.41 -12.63
CA PRO A 112 10.16 1.67 -13.22
C PRO A 112 11.56 2.16 -12.84
N GLN A 113 11.67 3.36 -12.26
CA GLN A 113 12.94 3.89 -11.76
C GLN A 113 13.36 3.25 -10.44
N PHE A 114 12.41 2.65 -9.73
CA PHE A 114 12.60 2.05 -8.41
C PHE A 114 12.50 0.53 -8.44
N PHE A 115 11.59 -0.02 -9.27
CA PHE A 115 11.24 -1.43 -9.24
C PHE A 115 11.10 -2.01 -10.65
N ASP A 116 11.68 -3.20 -10.83
CA ASP A 116 11.45 -4.04 -11.99
C ASP A 116 10.27 -4.98 -11.70
N ILE A 117 9.10 -4.65 -12.23
CA ILE A 117 7.86 -5.41 -12.04
C ILE A 117 7.48 -6.05 -13.37
N ALA A 118 7.33 -7.38 -13.36
CA ALA A 118 6.92 -8.13 -14.55
C ALA A 118 5.52 -7.70 -15.02
N HIS A 119 5.39 -7.52 -16.34
CA HIS A 119 4.12 -7.15 -17.01
C HIS A 119 3.51 -5.84 -16.49
N LEU A 120 4.35 -4.89 -16.10
CA LEU A 120 3.90 -3.63 -15.48
C LEU A 120 2.84 -2.91 -16.31
N GLU A 121 3.05 -2.78 -17.63
CA GLU A 121 2.14 -2.04 -18.51
C GLU A 121 0.73 -2.64 -18.54
N GLU A 122 0.64 -3.97 -18.58
CA GLU A 122 -0.63 -4.70 -18.65
C GLU A 122 -1.36 -4.72 -17.29
N ARG A 123 -0.58 -4.59 -16.21
CA ARG A 123 -1.09 -4.66 -14.84
C ARG A 123 -1.51 -3.31 -14.28
N CYS A 124 -1.04 -2.20 -14.87
CA CYS A 124 -1.37 -0.87 -14.37
C CYS A 124 -2.81 -0.47 -14.71
N LEU A 125 -3.57 -0.13 -13.70
CA LEU A 125 -4.84 0.60 -13.79
C LEU A 125 -4.58 2.05 -13.39
N VAL A 126 -4.43 2.92 -14.40
CA VAL A 126 -4.16 4.34 -14.17
C VAL A 126 -5.47 5.06 -13.83
N VAL A 127 -5.48 5.73 -12.70
CA VAL A 127 -6.61 6.54 -12.23
C VAL A 127 -6.26 8.03 -12.20
N LYS A 128 -7.28 8.87 -12.26
CA LYS A 128 -7.20 10.34 -12.25
C LYS A 128 -8.22 10.93 -11.30
N GLU A 129 -8.17 12.24 -11.16
CA GLU A 129 -9.11 13.00 -10.32
C GLU A 129 -10.57 12.63 -10.58
N GLY A 130 -11.25 12.23 -9.51
CA GLY A 130 -12.67 11.89 -9.53
C GLY A 130 -13.01 10.49 -10.05
N ASP A 131 -12.02 9.70 -10.49
CA ASP A 131 -12.25 8.30 -10.85
C ASP A 131 -12.69 7.48 -9.63
N THR A 132 -13.37 6.37 -9.89
CA THR A 132 -13.82 5.45 -8.87
C THR A 132 -13.49 4.01 -9.22
N LEU A 133 -13.31 3.17 -8.20
CA LEU A 133 -13.12 1.73 -8.35
C LEU A 133 -14.11 0.99 -7.45
N GLU A 134 -14.95 0.17 -8.04
CA GLU A 134 -15.91 -0.66 -7.33
C GLU A 134 -15.22 -1.92 -6.78
N LEU A 135 -15.42 -2.21 -5.50
CA LEU A 135 -14.93 -3.42 -4.85
C LEU A 135 -16.06 -4.42 -4.55
N GLY A 136 -17.30 -4.03 -4.80
CA GLY A 136 -18.52 -4.72 -4.43
C GLY A 136 -19.43 -3.76 -3.67
N THR A 137 -19.55 -3.93 -2.36
CA THR A 137 -20.29 -2.99 -1.49
C THR A 137 -19.55 -1.67 -1.29
N HIS A 138 -18.21 -1.71 -1.31
CA HIS A 138 -17.35 -0.53 -1.15
C HIS A 138 -16.91 0.02 -2.51
N LYS A 139 -16.70 1.31 -2.53
CA LYS A 139 -16.22 2.06 -3.69
C LYS A 139 -15.07 2.96 -3.26
N LEU A 140 -13.95 2.87 -3.93
CA LEU A 140 -12.85 3.82 -3.77
C LEU A 140 -13.10 5.03 -4.67
N HIS A 141 -12.84 6.22 -4.14
CA HIS A 141 -12.85 7.48 -4.88
C HIS A 141 -11.43 8.04 -4.84
N TYR A 142 -10.91 8.45 -5.99
CA TYR A 142 -9.54 8.95 -6.10
C TYR A 142 -9.51 10.47 -6.17
N VAL A 143 -8.69 11.06 -5.31
CA VAL A 143 -8.39 12.50 -5.28
C VAL A 143 -6.89 12.67 -5.54
N MET A 144 -6.55 13.45 -6.57
CA MET A 144 -5.15 13.71 -6.87
C MET A 144 -4.60 14.81 -5.96
N ALA A 145 -3.45 14.57 -5.37
CA ALA A 145 -2.78 15.48 -4.46
C ALA A 145 -1.33 15.75 -4.91
N PRO A 146 -1.11 16.19 -6.18
CA PRO A 146 0.22 16.40 -6.71
C PRO A 146 0.97 17.46 -5.91
N MET A 147 2.26 17.20 -5.60
CA MET A 147 3.13 18.06 -4.80
C MET A 147 2.73 18.23 -3.33
N VAL A 148 1.85 17.37 -2.83
CA VAL A 148 1.62 17.16 -1.42
C VAL A 148 2.34 15.86 -1.02
N HIS A 149 3.50 15.93 -0.77
CA HIS A 149 4.81 16.46 -0.87
C HIS A 149 5.62 15.92 -2.08
N TRP A 150 5.17 14.85 -2.73
CA TRP A 150 5.72 14.29 -3.96
C TRP A 150 4.75 14.51 -5.14
N PRO A 151 5.26 14.47 -6.40
CA PRO A 151 4.47 14.85 -7.58
C PRO A 151 3.39 13.83 -7.97
N GLU A 152 3.45 12.60 -7.50
CA GLU A 152 2.58 11.49 -7.91
C GLU A 152 1.46 11.18 -6.91
N VAL A 153 1.44 11.85 -5.77
CA VAL A 153 0.55 11.53 -4.64
C VAL A 153 -0.93 11.59 -5.03
N MET A 154 -1.67 10.58 -4.60
CA MET A 154 -3.13 10.53 -4.61
C MET A 154 -3.67 9.98 -3.30
N VAL A 155 -4.92 10.22 -3.01
CA VAL A 155 -5.66 9.69 -1.86
C VAL A 155 -7.02 9.17 -2.30
#